data_69744a3492886e4cee30a393401f5c07
#
_entry.id   69744a3492886e4cee30a393401f5c07
#
_cell.length_a   1.000
_cell.length_b   1.000
_cell.length_c   1.000
_cell.angle_alpha   90.00
_cell.angle_beta   90.00
_cell.angle_gamma   90.00
#
_symmetry.space_group_name_H-M   'P 1'
#
loop_
_entity.id
_entity.type
_entity.pdbx_description
1 polymer ?
#
loop_
_entity_poly.entity_id
_entity_poly.type
_entity_poly.pdbx_seq_one_letter_code
_entity_poly.pdbx_strand_id
1 'polypeptide(L)'
;MRTKSLNEKEKKMNRQRSTRSSRGSNSTNDSDPREKMKDCCRKLVAFMFTQVGVGAVIVCYAICGAFAFQAIEQKYENEGIKTVQKLRSDIADQLWNATEDYNMLNTTAWIIRVNESLVLFQANFTELVRNKYDPRTPQEIWTVPTALMFCLSIFSMIGYGNTLPKTTYGKIMTMIYATFGIPLYILYFMNMGKVLAATFKWLYTWFHDCSRDADKEANGSEEGSTLQLPKSVKKKVIVPSTACLWVISFYIAGGTIMFAEWEKWEYYDSVYFVVISLCKIGFGDKVPGAGAQASEMGNQSKLVINFVFILFGMGLVAMCYKLMREEVQEKYREIKEDTKLCIEDISQKFTKCFGGASREDELEEKYF
;
A
#
# COMPACT_ATOMS: atom_id res chain seq x y z
N MET A 1 -1.68 76.72 26.26
CA MET A 1 -2.94 75.92 26.24
C MET A 1 -2.89 74.68 25.42
N ARG A 2 -1.85 74.39 24.60
CA ARG A 2 -1.79 73.24 23.66
C ARG A 2 -1.22 71.94 24.27
N THR A 3 -0.45 72.02 25.34
CA THR A 3 0.21 70.87 26.03
C THR A 3 -0.70 70.07 26.98
N LYS A 4 -1.76 70.72 27.55
CA LYS A 4 -2.74 70.05 28.40
C LYS A 4 -3.70 69.08 27.59
N SER A 5 -4.01 69.38 26.32
CA SER A 5 -4.89 68.61 25.50
C SER A 5 -4.27 67.32 25.03
N LEU A 6 -2.96 67.25 24.83
CA LEU A 6 -2.24 66.06 24.41
C LEU A 6 -2.12 65.02 25.54
N ASN A 7 -1.86 65.49 26.79
CA ASN A 7 -1.75 64.61 27.95
C ASN A 7 -3.09 63.95 28.33
N GLU A 8 -4.22 64.61 28.04
CA GLU A 8 -5.56 64.07 28.30
C GLU A 8 -5.97 63.01 27.26
N LYS A 9 -5.55 63.19 26.00
CA LYS A 9 -5.77 62.19 24.94
C LYS A 9 -4.93 60.91 25.16
N GLU A 10 -3.69 61.03 25.57
CA GLU A 10 -2.84 59.89 25.92
C GLU A 10 -3.36 59.12 27.15
N LYS A 11 -3.85 59.85 28.17
CA LYS A 11 -4.46 59.22 29.34
C LYS A 11 -5.77 58.50 29.03
N LYS A 12 -6.57 58.99 28.07
CA LYS A 12 -7.78 58.31 27.58
C LYS A 12 -7.46 57.07 26.73
N MET A 13 -6.40 57.15 25.91
CA MET A 13 -5.96 56.06 25.07
C MET A 13 -5.32 54.91 25.90
N ASN A 14 -4.56 55.22 26.93
CA ASN A 14 -4.03 54.21 27.86
C ASN A 14 -5.11 53.62 28.78
N ARG A 15 -6.15 54.34 29.14
CA ARG A 15 -7.32 53.77 29.84
C ARG A 15 -8.11 52.81 28.97
N GLN A 16 -8.28 53.08 27.66
CA GLN A 16 -8.93 52.17 26.73
C GLN A 16 -8.09 50.91 26.40
N ARG A 17 -6.74 51.02 26.46
CA ARG A 17 -5.86 49.85 26.33
C ARG A 17 -5.88 48.96 27.58
N SER A 18 -5.94 49.55 28.78
CA SER A 18 -6.03 48.83 30.04
C SER A 18 -7.36 48.11 30.23
N THR A 19 -8.47 48.67 29.75
CA THR A 19 -9.81 48.00 29.80
C THR A 19 -10.02 46.94 28.71
N ARG A 20 -9.15 46.91 27.68
CA ARG A 20 -9.16 45.85 26.65
C ARG A 20 -8.28 44.67 27.06
N SER A 21 -7.31 44.85 27.95
CA SER A 21 -6.43 43.80 28.47
C SER A 21 -7.03 43.01 29.65
N SER A 22 -8.03 43.53 30.33
CA SER A 22 -8.64 42.85 31.50
C SER A 22 -9.96 42.12 31.20
N ARG A 23 -10.32 41.96 29.90
CA ARG A 23 -11.50 41.22 29.50
C ARG A 23 -11.17 39.84 28.92
N GLY A 24 -10.00 39.31 29.26
CA GLY A 24 -9.49 38.01 28.81
C GLY A 24 -9.06 37.15 29.98
N SER A 25 -9.95 36.73 30.87
CA SER A 25 -9.86 35.50 31.67
C SER A 25 -10.89 35.52 32.79
N ASN A 26 -11.95 34.85 32.60
CA ASN A 26 -12.71 33.98 33.47
C ASN A 26 -14.14 33.83 32.91
N SER A 27 -14.24 33.11 31.82
CA SER A 27 -15.46 32.33 31.56
C SER A 27 -15.10 30.91 31.97
N THR A 28 -15.56 30.49 33.10
CA THR A 28 -15.77 29.09 33.44
C THR A 28 -16.52 28.47 32.27
N ASN A 29 -15.78 27.64 31.51
CA ASN A 29 -16.23 26.95 30.33
C ASN A 29 -17.32 25.95 30.69
N ASP A 30 -18.53 26.41 30.77
CA ASP A 30 -19.72 25.61 30.52
C ASP A 30 -19.92 25.63 28.97
N SER A 31 -18.94 25.11 28.25
CA SER A 31 -19.04 24.94 26.82
C SER A 31 -20.10 23.88 26.57
N ASP A 32 -21.18 24.28 25.88
CA ASP A 32 -22.29 23.47 25.45
C ASP A 32 -21.76 22.07 25.00
N PRO A 33 -22.30 20.95 25.50
CA PRO A 33 -21.86 19.61 25.14
C PRO A 33 -21.76 19.39 23.64
N ARG A 34 -22.57 20.12 22.86
CA ARG A 34 -22.56 20.12 21.39
C ARG A 34 -21.30 20.78 20.81
N GLU A 35 -20.76 21.83 21.41
CA GLU A 35 -19.52 22.48 20.95
C GLU A 35 -18.32 21.61 21.30
N LYS A 36 -18.26 21.03 22.49
CA LYS A 36 -17.21 20.07 22.87
C LYS A 36 -17.19 18.87 21.93
N MET A 37 -18.37 18.38 21.54
CA MET A 37 -18.48 17.26 20.59
C MET A 37 -18.02 17.68 19.18
N LYS A 38 -18.38 18.86 18.69
CA LYS A 38 -17.89 19.40 17.41
C LYS A 38 -16.38 19.59 17.38
N ASP A 39 -15.80 20.12 18.46
CA ASP A 39 -14.33 20.27 18.58
C ASP A 39 -13.61 18.93 18.70
N CYS A 40 -14.19 17.96 19.39
CA CYS A 40 -13.69 16.60 19.45
C CYS A 40 -13.73 15.95 18.07
N CYS A 41 -14.87 16.01 17.37
CA CYS A 41 -15.00 15.52 16.00
C CYS A 41 -14.03 16.21 15.05
N ARG A 42 -13.86 17.54 15.14
CA ARG A 42 -12.91 18.28 14.32
C ARG A 42 -11.47 17.87 14.57
N LYS A 43 -11.07 17.67 15.83
CA LYS A 43 -9.74 17.18 16.22
C LYS A 43 -9.54 15.74 15.76
N LEU A 44 -10.55 14.89 15.90
CA LEU A 44 -10.52 13.49 15.44
C LEU A 44 -10.42 13.42 13.91
N VAL A 45 -11.20 14.20 13.17
CA VAL A 45 -11.08 14.30 11.72
C VAL A 45 -9.69 14.82 11.32
N ALA A 46 -9.16 15.85 11.97
CA ALA A 46 -7.81 16.33 11.70
C ALA A 46 -6.76 15.25 11.97
N PHE A 47 -6.89 14.49 13.07
CA PHE A 47 -6.01 13.35 13.36
C PHE A 47 -6.14 12.24 12.32
N MET A 48 -7.35 11.91 11.86
CA MET A 48 -7.60 10.89 10.83
C MET A 48 -6.88 11.21 9.52
N PHE A 49 -6.70 12.49 9.19
CA PHE A 49 -5.91 12.93 8.03
C PHE A 49 -4.41 13.05 8.31
N THR A 50 -3.95 12.81 9.54
CA THR A 50 -2.51 12.63 9.79
C THR A 50 -2.03 11.31 9.23
N GLN A 51 -0.72 11.20 9.03
CA GLN A 51 -0.10 9.99 8.48
C GLN A 51 -0.35 8.75 9.35
N VAL A 52 -0.29 8.90 10.66
CA VAL A 52 -0.58 7.84 11.64
C VAL A 52 -2.08 7.53 11.69
N GLY A 53 -2.92 8.57 11.64
CA GLY A 53 -4.37 8.42 11.66
C GLY A 53 -4.89 7.60 10.48
N VAL A 54 -4.44 7.89 9.26
CA VAL A 54 -4.84 7.12 8.06
C VAL A 54 -4.43 5.65 8.16
N GLY A 55 -3.24 5.36 8.72
CA GLY A 55 -2.82 3.98 8.98
C GLY A 55 -3.74 3.26 9.98
N ALA A 56 -4.10 3.93 11.07
CA ALA A 56 -5.03 3.39 12.06
C ALA A 56 -6.42 3.13 11.46
N VAL A 57 -6.93 4.06 10.64
CA VAL A 57 -8.25 3.92 9.98
C VAL A 57 -8.30 2.71 9.08
N ILE A 58 -7.27 2.45 8.26
CA ILE A 58 -7.29 1.30 7.35
C ILE A 58 -7.23 -0.03 8.11
N VAL A 59 -6.47 -0.09 9.21
CA VAL A 59 -6.42 -1.27 10.07
C VAL A 59 -7.78 -1.50 10.75
N CYS A 60 -8.40 -0.47 11.32
CA CYS A 60 -9.75 -0.56 11.89
C CYS A 60 -10.78 -0.99 10.83
N TYR A 61 -10.71 -0.43 9.63
CA TYR A 61 -11.59 -0.80 8.52
C TYR A 61 -11.41 -2.27 8.13
N ALA A 62 -10.19 -2.78 8.08
CA ALA A 62 -9.89 -4.18 7.80
C ALA A 62 -10.47 -5.10 8.90
N ILE A 63 -10.30 -4.75 10.18
CA ILE A 63 -10.81 -5.52 11.32
C ILE A 63 -12.33 -5.53 11.31
N CYS A 64 -13.00 -4.39 11.16
CA CYS A 64 -14.45 -4.30 11.08
C CYS A 64 -14.99 -5.10 9.90
N GLY A 65 -14.35 -5.03 8.74
CA GLY A 65 -14.67 -5.83 7.57
C GLY A 65 -14.55 -7.33 7.83
N ALA A 66 -13.44 -7.76 8.47
CA ALA A 66 -13.21 -9.16 8.79
C ALA A 66 -14.34 -9.75 9.66
N PHE A 67 -14.75 -9.05 10.71
CA PHE A 67 -15.88 -9.50 11.55
C PHE A 67 -17.22 -9.50 10.79
N ALA A 68 -17.47 -8.50 9.94
CA ALA A 68 -18.68 -8.43 9.15
C ALA A 68 -18.79 -9.59 8.16
N PHE A 69 -17.72 -9.88 7.39
CA PHE A 69 -17.71 -11.00 6.44
C PHE A 69 -17.78 -12.36 7.15
N GLN A 70 -17.09 -12.52 8.27
CA GLN A 70 -17.18 -13.72 9.09
C GLN A 70 -18.63 -13.97 9.53
N ALA A 71 -19.31 -12.97 10.07
CA ALA A 71 -20.68 -13.10 10.55
C ALA A 71 -21.70 -13.44 9.44
N ILE A 72 -21.44 -12.94 8.21
CA ILE A 72 -22.32 -13.19 7.05
C ILE A 72 -22.06 -14.58 6.46
N GLU A 73 -20.80 -14.93 6.21
CA GLU A 73 -20.43 -16.12 5.44
C GLU A 73 -20.36 -17.40 6.28
N GLN A 74 -20.12 -17.34 7.59
CA GLN A 74 -20.12 -18.53 8.46
C GLN A 74 -21.48 -19.21 8.55
N LYS A 75 -22.56 -18.51 8.26
CA LYS A 75 -23.93 -19.05 8.28
C LYS A 75 -24.32 -19.78 7.00
N TYR A 76 -23.45 -19.73 5.98
CA TYR A 76 -23.71 -20.39 4.71
C TYR A 76 -23.68 -21.90 4.86
N GLU A 77 -24.73 -22.57 4.41
CA GLU A 77 -24.75 -24.03 4.30
C GLU A 77 -24.05 -24.47 3.02
N ASN A 78 -22.96 -25.22 3.13
CA ASN A 78 -22.20 -25.68 1.98
C ASN A 78 -22.88 -26.95 1.38
N GLU A 79 -23.82 -26.75 0.46
CA GLU A 79 -24.50 -27.85 -0.24
C GLU A 79 -23.51 -28.75 -1.01
N GLY A 80 -22.36 -28.23 -1.42
CA GLY A 80 -21.31 -29.01 -2.07
C GLY A 80 -20.77 -30.14 -1.19
N ILE A 81 -20.70 -29.97 0.13
CA ILE A 81 -20.27 -31.03 1.05
C ILE A 81 -21.28 -32.19 1.02
N LYS A 82 -22.59 -31.90 1.08
CA LYS A 82 -23.65 -32.90 1.00
C LYS A 82 -23.61 -33.63 -0.35
N THR A 83 -23.38 -32.88 -1.44
CA THR A 83 -23.28 -33.44 -2.80
C THR A 83 -22.09 -34.40 -2.91
N VAL A 84 -20.93 -34.05 -2.38
CA VAL A 84 -19.73 -34.92 -2.39
C VAL A 84 -19.92 -36.13 -1.48
N GLN A 85 -20.56 -35.98 -0.32
CA GLN A 85 -20.88 -37.13 0.54
C GLN A 85 -21.80 -38.12 -0.18
N LYS A 86 -22.83 -37.62 -0.84
CA LYS A 86 -23.72 -38.45 -1.65
C LYS A 86 -22.96 -39.12 -2.80
N LEU A 87 -22.17 -38.38 -3.58
CA LEU A 87 -21.37 -38.93 -4.68
C LEU A 87 -20.41 -40.04 -4.20
N ARG A 88 -19.85 -39.87 -2.98
CA ARG A 88 -18.96 -40.87 -2.37
C ARG A 88 -19.74 -42.13 -1.92
N SER A 89 -20.94 -41.97 -1.40
CA SER A 89 -21.82 -43.09 -1.08
C SER A 89 -22.22 -43.85 -2.33
N ASP A 90 -22.68 -43.11 -3.37
CA ASP A 90 -23.14 -43.71 -4.62
C ASP A 90 -22.03 -44.51 -5.31
N ILE A 91 -20.78 -44.04 -5.28
CA ILE A 91 -19.65 -44.81 -5.87
C ILE A 91 -19.31 -46.03 -5.01
N ALA A 92 -19.39 -45.94 -3.68
CA ALA A 92 -19.14 -47.08 -2.81
C ALA A 92 -20.17 -48.20 -3.06
N ASP A 93 -21.46 -47.86 -3.25
CA ASP A 93 -22.51 -48.81 -3.56
C ASP A 93 -22.31 -49.42 -4.95
N GLN A 94 -21.89 -48.62 -5.96
CA GLN A 94 -21.59 -49.12 -7.30
C GLN A 94 -20.40 -50.09 -7.28
N LEU A 95 -19.35 -49.80 -6.50
CA LEU A 95 -18.20 -50.72 -6.40
C LEU A 95 -18.56 -52.00 -5.67
N TRP A 96 -19.42 -51.92 -4.66
CA TRP A 96 -19.92 -53.10 -3.95
C TRP A 96 -20.74 -53.99 -4.89
N ASN A 97 -21.72 -53.43 -5.61
CA ASN A 97 -22.54 -54.17 -6.57
C ASN A 97 -21.70 -54.79 -7.68
N ALA A 98 -20.70 -54.04 -8.21
CA ALA A 98 -19.77 -54.58 -9.20
C ALA A 98 -18.98 -55.79 -8.66
N THR A 99 -18.65 -55.80 -7.36
CA THR A 99 -17.94 -56.90 -6.72
C THR A 99 -18.84 -58.12 -6.47
N GLU A 100 -20.14 -57.89 -6.19
CA GLU A 100 -21.13 -58.95 -6.06
C GLU A 100 -21.46 -59.60 -7.43
N ASP A 101 -21.64 -58.77 -8.48
CA ASP A 101 -22.05 -59.24 -9.83
C ASP A 101 -20.94 -60.02 -10.55
N TYR A 102 -19.70 -59.57 -10.50
CA TYR A 102 -18.62 -60.11 -11.30
C TYR A 102 -17.76 -61.19 -10.61
N ASN A 103 -18.01 -61.44 -9.32
CA ASN A 103 -17.32 -62.46 -8.53
C ASN A 103 -15.78 -62.46 -8.69
N MET A 104 -15.01 -62.78 -7.69
CA MET A 104 -13.51 -62.71 -7.70
C MET A 104 -12.87 -63.57 -8.82
N LEU A 105 -13.60 -64.49 -9.44
CA LEU A 105 -13.13 -65.36 -10.51
C LEU A 105 -12.97 -64.69 -11.88
N ASN A 106 -13.69 -63.57 -12.14
CA ASN A 106 -13.55 -62.79 -13.39
C ASN A 106 -12.92 -61.42 -13.12
N THR A 107 -11.67 -61.42 -12.73
CA THR A 107 -10.91 -60.21 -12.34
C THR A 107 -10.88 -59.17 -13.47
N THR A 108 -10.78 -59.58 -14.71
CA THR A 108 -10.71 -58.66 -15.87
C THR A 108 -11.99 -57.86 -16.05
N ALA A 109 -13.15 -58.48 -15.99
CA ALA A 109 -14.46 -57.81 -16.11
C ALA A 109 -14.71 -56.90 -14.91
N TRP A 110 -14.32 -57.34 -13.71
CA TRP A 110 -14.41 -56.53 -12.49
C TRP A 110 -13.55 -55.27 -12.60
N ILE A 111 -12.26 -55.37 -13.00
CA ILE A 111 -11.38 -54.23 -13.19
C ILE A 111 -11.94 -53.23 -14.19
N ILE A 112 -12.48 -53.69 -15.30
CA ILE A 112 -13.08 -52.82 -16.35
C ILE A 112 -14.24 -52.03 -15.72
N ARG A 113 -15.17 -52.70 -15.02
CA ARG A 113 -16.35 -52.07 -14.45
C ARG A 113 -16.02 -51.07 -13.33
N VAL A 114 -15.09 -51.45 -12.46
CA VAL A 114 -14.57 -50.57 -11.42
C VAL A 114 -13.90 -49.31 -12.00
N ASN A 115 -13.09 -49.51 -13.05
CA ASN A 115 -12.41 -48.37 -13.70
C ASN A 115 -13.40 -47.41 -14.37
N GLU A 116 -14.46 -47.93 -15.05
CA GLU A 116 -15.54 -47.10 -15.61
C GLU A 116 -16.23 -46.27 -14.51
N SER A 117 -16.56 -46.88 -13.37
CA SER A 117 -17.18 -46.20 -12.24
C SER A 117 -16.28 -45.11 -11.62
N LEU A 118 -14.97 -45.39 -11.50
CA LEU A 118 -13.99 -44.43 -11.00
C LEU A 118 -13.78 -43.26 -11.96
N VAL A 119 -13.76 -43.51 -13.29
CA VAL A 119 -13.67 -42.43 -14.29
C VAL A 119 -14.89 -41.51 -14.21
N LEU A 120 -16.09 -42.08 -14.08
CA LEU A 120 -17.32 -41.29 -13.91
C LEU A 120 -17.29 -40.48 -12.60
N PHE A 121 -16.86 -41.09 -11.49
CA PHE A 121 -16.66 -40.36 -10.22
C PHE A 121 -15.66 -39.22 -10.38
N GLN A 122 -14.50 -39.45 -11.02
CA GLN A 122 -13.47 -38.45 -11.26
C GLN A 122 -14.02 -37.30 -12.12
N ALA A 123 -14.79 -37.56 -13.15
CA ALA A 123 -15.41 -36.54 -13.99
C ALA A 123 -16.36 -35.64 -13.17
N ASN A 124 -17.26 -36.23 -12.41
CA ASN A 124 -18.23 -35.53 -11.57
C ASN A 124 -17.52 -34.73 -10.47
N PHE A 125 -16.52 -35.31 -9.83
CA PHE A 125 -15.72 -34.63 -8.79
C PHE A 125 -14.91 -33.48 -9.37
N THR A 126 -14.31 -33.65 -10.57
CA THR A 126 -13.57 -32.57 -11.26
C THR A 126 -14.48 -31.40 -11.60
N GLU A 127 -15.73 -31.67 -12.00
CA GLU A 127 -16.71 -30.60 -12.24
C GLU A 127 -17.03 -29.83 -10.97
N LEU A 128 -17.22 -30.51 -9.84
CA LEU A 128 -17.43 -29.87 -8.53
C LEU A 128 -16.22 -29.00 -8.12
N VAL A 129 -15.00 -29.49 -8.33
CA VAL A 129 -13.78 -28.72 -8.05
C VAL A 129 -13.69 -27.49 -8.99
N ARG A 130 -14.04 -27.64 -10.27
CA ARG A 130 -14.10 -26.52 -11.23
C ARG A 130 -15.10 -25.47 -10.78
N ASN A 131 -16.21 -25.86 -10.17
CA ASN A 131 -17.22 -25.00 -9.57
C ASN A 131 -16.82 -24.47 -8.18
N LYS A 132 -15.51 -24.51 -7.84
CA LYS A 132 -14.92 -24.04 -6.59
C LYS A 132 -15.49 -24.74 -5.34
N TYR A 133 -15.65 -26.04 -5.43
CA TYR A 133 -15.91 -26.86 -4.24
C TYR A 133 -14.72 -26.75 -3.27
N ASP A 134 -15.01 -26.46 -2.01
CA ASP A 134 -14.04 -26.50 -0.91
C ASP A 134 -14.55 -27.51 0.13
N PRO A 135 -13.73 -28.51 0.51
CA PRO A 135 -14.15 -29.54 1.48
C PRO A 135 -14.30 -29.00 2.89
N ARG A 136 -13.76 -27.83 3.18
CA ARG A 136 -13.81 -27.20 4.49
C ARG A 136 -15.19 -26.61 4.76
N THR A 137 -15.57 -26.60 6.03
CA THR A 137 -16.79 -25.92 6.47
C THR A 137 -16.64 -24.41 6.37
N PRO A 138 -17.75 -23.64 6.21
CA PRO A 138 -17.69 -22.18 6.21
C PRO A 138 -17.03 -21.60 7.47
N GLN A 139 -17.16 -22.25 8.62
CA GLN A 139 -16.54 -21.86 9.88
C GLN A 139 -15.03 -22.02 9.85
N GLU A 140 -14.51 -23.04 9.17
CA GLU A 140 -13.07 -23.26 8.98
C GLU A 140 -12.48 -22.30 7.95
N ILE A 141 -13.22 -21.93 6.90
CA ILE A 141 -12.80 -20.99 5.86
C ILE A 141 -12.79 -19.55 6.39
N TRP A 142 -13.91 -19.12 7.00
CA TRP A 142 -14.12 -17.74 7.43
C TRP A 142 -13.70 -17.53 8.90
N THR A 143 -12.43 -17.83 9.20
CA THR A 143 -11.81 -17.39 10.46
C THR A 143 -11.49 -15.89 10.40
N VAL A 144 -11.33 -15.23 11.55
CA VAL A 144 -10.99 -13.79 11.59
C VAL A 144 -9.73 -13.47 10.77
N PRO A 145 -8.61 -14.23 10.88
CA PRO A 145 -7.42 -13.95 10.07
C PRO A 145 -7.65 -14.14 8.57
N THR A 146 -8.41 -15.17 8.17
CA THR A 146 -8.73 -15.39 6.74
C THR A 146 -9.62 -14.26 6.21
N ALA A 147 -10.62 -13.85 6.97
CA ALA A 147 -11.47 -12.72 6.63
C ALA A 147 -10.68 -11.39 6.57
N LEU A 148 -9.68 -11.21 7.44
CA LEU A 148 -8.77 -10.07 7.41
C LEU A 148 -7.94 -10.04 6.12
N MET A 149 -7.41 -11.19 5.71
CA MET A 149 -6.68 -11.32 4.43
C MET A 149 -7.58 -11.09 3.22
N PHE A 150 -8.83 -11.57 3.28
CA PHE A 150 -9.83 -11.27 2.25
C PHE A 150 -10.09 -9.76 2.14
N CYS A 151 -10.32 -9.09 3.26
CA CYS A 151 -10.49 -7.63 3.31
C CYS A 151 -9.27 -6.90 2.73
N LEU A 152 -8.06 -7.30 3.10
CA LEU A 152 -6.82 -6.75 2.54
C LEU A 152 -6.78 -6.92 1.03
N SER A 153 -7.07 -8.10 0.53
CA SER A 153 -7.02 -8.40 -0.91
C SER A 153 -7.99 -7.55 -1.72
N ILE A 154 -9.16 -7.21 -1.15
CA ILE A 154 -10.15 -6.34 -1.79
C ILE A 154 -9.67 -4.89 -1.83
N PHE A 155 -9.45 -4.27 -0.67
CA PHE A 155 -9.17 -2.83 -0.65
C PHE A 155 -7.79 -2.48 -1.21
N SER A 156 -6.81 -3.41 -1.14
CA SER A 156 -5.50 -3.23 -1.77
C SER A 156 -5.50 -3.48 -3.27
N MET A 157 -6.61 -3.98 -3.82
CA MET A 157 -6.76 -4.35 -5.24
C MET A 157 -5.81 -5.49 -5.66
N ILE A 158 -5.37 -6.36 -4.73
CA ILE A 158 -4.60 -7.56 -5.06
C ILE A 158 -5.52 -8.65 -5.62
N GLY A 159 -6.63 -8.94 -4.92
CA GLY A 159 -7.66 -9.86 -5.39
C GLY A 159 -7.20 -11.31 -5.52
N TYR A 160 -6.61 -11.92 -4.51
CA TYR A 160 -6.12 -13.30 -4.55
C TYR A 160 -7.15 -14.33 -5.02
N GLY A 161 -8.43 -14.17 -4.64
CA GLY A 161 -9.49 -15.08 -5.07
C GLY A 161 -9.47 -16.47 -4.42
N ASN A 162 -8.58 -16.72 -3.45
CA ASN A 162 -8.49 -17.95 -2.68
C ASN A 162 -9.70 -18.14 -1.73
N THR A 163 -10.26 -17.05 -1.23
CA THR A 163 -11.47 -17.01 -0.41
C THR A 163 -12.47 -16.11 -1.09
N LEU A 164 -13.68 -16.59 -1.35
CA LEU A 164 -14.73 -15.86 -2.05
C LEU A 164 -16.04 -15.94 -1.30
N PRO A 165 -16.82 -14.83 -1.23
CA PRO A 165 -18.15 -14.84 -0.63
C PRO A 165 -19.10 -15.66 -1.51
N LYS A 166 -19.79 -16.62 -0.90
CA LYS A 166 -20.77 -17.49 -1.56
C LYS A 166 -22.19 -16.94 -1.40
N THR A 167 -22.45 -16.24 -0.29
CA THR A 167 -23.78 -15.69 -0.01
C THR A 167 -24.09 -14.45 -0.84
N THR A 168 -25.36 -14.21 -1.16
CA THR A 168 -25.81 -12.98 -1.85
C THR A 168 -25.49 -11.74 -1.02
N TYR A 169 -25.70 -11.81 0.29
CA TYR A 169 -25.38 -10.70 1.21
C TYR A 169 -23.86 -10.44 1.26
N GLY A 170 -23.02 -11.48 1.27
CA GLY A 170 -21.57 -11.34 1.22
C GLY A 170 -21.11 -10.68 -0.09
N LYS A 171 -21.70 -11.01 -1.23
CA LYS A 171 -21.40 -10.36 -2.52
C LYS A 171 -21.79 -8.88 -2.51
N ILE A 172 -22.98 -8.53 -2.01
CA ILE A 172 -23.42 -7.12 -1.86
C ILE A 172 -22.47 -6.38 -0.92
N MET A 173 -22.17 -6.97 0.24
CA MET A 173 -21.23 -6.39 1.19
C MET A 173 -19.85 -6.17 0.57
N THR A 174 -19.36 -7.09 -0.26
CA THR A 174 -18.08 -6.94 -0.96
C THR A 174 -18.08 -5.71 -1.88
N MET A 175 -19.14 -5.47 -2.63
CA MET A 175 -19.27 -4.29 -3.50
C MET A 175 -19.22 -2.99 -2.70
N ILE A 176 -19.99 -2.92 -1.62
CA ILE A 176 -20.01 -1.73 -0.75
C ILE A 176 -18.64 -1.53 -0.09
N TYR A 177 -18.07 -2.61 0.45
CA TYR A 177 -16.77 -2.61 1.12
C TYR A 177 -15.65 -2.15 0.17
N ALA A 178 -15.62 -2.62 -1.07
CA ALA A 178 -14.64 -2.21 -2.08
C ALA A 178 -14.78 -0.72 -2.42
N THR A 179 -16.01 -0.22 -2.59
CA THR A 179 -16.29 1.18 -2.96
C THR A 179 -15.71 2.19 -1.96
N PHE A 180 -15.77 1.90 -0.66
CA PHE A 180 -15.21 2.75 0.38
C PHE A 180 -13.75 2.39 0.70
N GLY A 181 -13.39 1.12 0.65
CA GLY A 181 -12.07 0.62 1.03
C GLY A 181 -10.98 1.04 0.07
N ILE A 182 -11.23 1.01 -1.25
CA ILE A 182 -10.23 1.36 -2.26
C ILE A 182 -9.78 2.82 -2.15
N PRO A 183 -10.67 3.83 -2.06
CA PRO A 183 -10.26 5.22 -1.84
C PRO A 183 -9.48 5.41 -0.53
N LEU A 184 -9.90 4.75 0.54
CA LEU A 184 -9.20 4.80 1.83
C LEU A 184 -7.78 4.21 1.72
N TYR A 185 -7.64 3.11 1.00
CA TYR A 185 -6.33 2.49 0.76
C TYR A 185 -5.43 3.37 -0.10
N ILE A 186 -5.94 4.03 -1.13
CA ILE A 186 -5.16 4.98 -1.95
C ILE A 186 -4.63 6.11 -1.07
N LEU A 187 -5.45 6.65 -0.17
CA LEU A 187 -5.04 7.68 0.78
C LEU A 187 -3.91 7.17 1.71
N TYR A 188 -4.06 5.96 2.26
CA TYR A 188 -3.02 5.29 3.05
C TYR A 188 -1.72 5.14 2.25
N PHE A 189 -1.79 4.59 1.04
CA PHE A 189 -0.66 4.35 0.17
C PHE A 189 0.12 5.63 -0.12
N MET A 190 -0.57 6.71 -0.46
CA MET A 190 0.05 8.01 -0.70
C MET A 190 0.72 8.58 0.55
N ASN A 191 0.10 8.45 1.72
CA ASN A 191 0.64 8.97 2.97
C ASN A 191 1.83 8.15 3.47
N MET A 192 1.75 6.82 3.45
CA MET A 192 2.88 5.95 3.81
C MET A 192 4.08 6.19 2.90
N GLY A 193 3.87 6.35 1.59
CA GLY A 193 4.94 6.70 0.66
C GLY A 193 5.63 8.02 1.02
N LYS A 194 4.89 9.04 1.53
CA LYS A 194 5.49 10.30 1.98
C LYS A 194 6.34 10.13 3.23
N VAL A 195 5.83 9.39 4.23
CA VAL A 195 6.53 9.14 5.49
C VAL A 195 7.83 8.38 5.23
N LEU A 196 7.70 7.22 4.58
CA LEU A 196 8.84 6.35 4.32
C LEU A 196 9.89 7.05 3.44
N ALA A 197 9.47 7.84 2.43
CA ALA A 197 10.39 8.62 1.61
C ALA A 197 11.13 9.69 2.44
N ALA A 198 10.47 10.35 3.37
CA ALA A 198 11.11 11.33 4.25
C ALA A 198 12.12 10.65 5.19
N THR A 199 11.73 9.52 5.81
CA THR A 199 12.60 8.72 6.67
C THR A 199 13.81 8.18 5.91
N PHE A 200 13.58 7.66 4.69
CA PHE A 200 14.65 7.13 3.86
C PHE A 200 15.64 8.21 3.41
N LYS A 201 15.16 9.39 3.03
CA LYS A 201 16.03 10.55 2.71
C LYS A 201 16.87 10.96 3.92
N TRP A 202 16.27 11.02 5.09
CA TRP A 202 16.99 11.33 6.32
C TRP A 202 18.07 10.29 6.61
N LEU A 203 17.75 9.00 6.50
CA LEU A 203 18.68 7.90 6.72
C LEU A 203 19.82 7.93 5.70
N TYR A 204 19.50 8.13 4.41
CA TYR A 204 20.49 8.23 3.32
C TYR A 204 21.46 9.39 3.57
N THR A 205 20.95 10.56 3.96
CA THR A 205 21.78 11.73 4.26
C THR A 205 22.68 11.45 5.44
N TRP A 206 22.14 10.83 6.50
CA TRP A 206 22.91 10.47 7.68
C TRP A 206 24.06 9.51 7.37
N PHE A 207 23.81 8.45 6.61
CA PHE A 207 24.87 7.53 6.16
C PHE A 207 25.93 8.22 5.31
N HIS A 208 25.52 9.09 4.40
CA HIS A 208 26.43 9.80 3.53
C HIS A 208 27.31 10.80 4.32
N ASP A 209 26.74 11.48 5.30
CA ASP A 209 27.50 12.40 6.15
C ASP A 209 28.49 11.64 7.06
N CYS A 210 28.08 10.50 7.66
CA CYS A 210 28.97 9.63 8.44
C CYS A 210 30.12 9.08 7.58
N SER A 211 29.87 8.70 6.31
CA SER A 211 30.93 8.23 5.41
C SER A 211 31.94 9.32 5.07
N ARG A 212 31.48 10.57 4.85
CA ARG A 212 32.36 11.71 4.59
C ARG A 212 33.23 12.11 5.77
N ASP A 213 32.69 11.97 6.99
CA ASP A 213 33.46 12.28 8.20
C ASP A 213 34.52 11.20 8.46
N ALA A 214 34.22 9.91 8.17
CA ALA A 214 35.18 8.83 8.24
C ALA A 214 36.33 9.00 7.20
N ASP A 215 36.01 9.46 5.98
CA ASP A 215 37.03 9.74 4.94
C ASP A 215 37.91 10.93 5.29
N LYS A 216 37.42 11.92 6.03
CA LYS A 216 38.21 13.05 6.51
C LYS A 216 39.17 12.66 7.64
N GLU A 217 38.76 11.77 8.55
CA GLU A 217 39.60 11.23 9.58
C GLU A 217 40.73 10.31 9.01
N ALA A 218 40.41 9.56 7.93
CA ALA A 218 41.35 8.67 7.27
C ALA A 218 42.43 9.43 6.43
N ASN A 219 42.07 10.58 5.88
CA ASN A 219 42.94 11.44 5.08
C ASN A 219 43.43 12.67 5.88
N GLY A 220 44.04 12.49 7.04
CA GLY A 220 44.64 13.55 7.85
C GLY A 220 45.47 14.53 7.03
N SER A 221 44.84 15.61 6.54
CA SER A 221 45.46 16.72 5.84
C SER A 221 44.90 18.02 6.38
N GLU A 222 45.78 18.77 6.98
CA GLU A 222 45.64 20.17 7.35
C GLU A 222 45.03 20.98 6.21
N GLU A 223 43.87 21.59 6.45
CA GLU A 223 43.52 22.78 5.67
C GLU A 223 42.88 23.84 6.58
N GLY A 224 43.55 24.98 6.51
CA GLY A 224 43.35 26.17 7.29
C GLY A 224 41.93 26.77 7.17
N SER A 225 41.67 27.53 8.18
CA SER A 225 40.59 28.49 8.36
C SER A 225 40.16 29.20 7.08
N THR A 226 38.99 28.82 6.56
CA THR A 226 38.32 29.65 5.57
C THR A 226 36.90 29.98 6.06
N LEU A 227 36.66 31.29 6.13
CA LEU A 227 35.43 32.02 6.44
C LEU A 227 34.12 31.22 6.29
N GLN A 228 33.35 31.20 7.35
CA GLN A 228 31.95 30.77 7.35
C GLN A 228 31.13 31.64 6.39
N LEU A 229 30.90 31.16 5.18
CA LEU A 229 29.85 31.71 4.33
C LEU A 229 28.46 31.40 4.93
N PRO A 230 27.48 32.30 4.74
CA PRO A 230 26.15 32.17 5.33
C PRO A 230 25.48 30.90 4.82
N LYS A 231 24.74 30.20 5.72
CA LYS A 231 23.98 28.95 5.55
C LYS A 231 23.43 28.79 4.12
N SER A 232 24.12 28.03 3.31
CA SER A 232 23.70 27.69 1.97
C SER A 232 22.30 27.05 2.02
N VAL A 233 21.45 27.48 1.12
CA VAL A 233 20.18 26.87 0.73
C VAL A 233 20.36 25.35 0.81
N LYS A 234 19.60 24.66 1.68
CA LYS A 234 19.65 23.20 1.83
C LYS A 234 19.39 22.58 0.46
N LYS A 235 20.46 22.14 -0.20
CA LYS A 235 20.40 21.45 -1.49
C LYS A 235 19.45 20.27 -1.29
N LYS A 236 18.36 20.22 -2.03
CA LYS A 236 17.37 19.13 -1.95
C LYS A 236 18.10 17.82 -2.27
N VAL A 237 18.24 16.94 -1.31
CA VAL A 237 18.90 15.65 -1.49
C VAL A 237 18.03 14.80 -2.39
N ILE A 238 18.51 14.51 -3.59
CA ILE A 238 17.88 13.60 -4.54
C ILE A 238 18.49 12.22 -4.29
N VAL A 239 17.63 11.29 -3.90
CA VAL A 239 18.05 9.90 -3.69
C VAL A 239 17.96 9.17 -5.03
N PRO A 240 19.05 8.49 -5.48
CA PRO A 240 19.03 7.78 -6.74
C PRO A 240 18.01 6.61 -6.70
N SER A 241 17.34 6.37 -7.81
CA SER A 241 16.34 5.28 -7.94
C SER A 241 16.96 3.90 -7.69
N THR A 242 18.25 3.72 -7.93
CA THR A 242 18.99 2.48 -7.64
C THR A 242 18.94 2.13 -6.15
N ALA A 243 19.02 3.10 -5.24
CA ALA A 243 18.91 2.86 -3.80
C ALA A 243 17.51 2.33 -3.42
N CYS A 244 16.46 2.80 -4.10
CA CYS A 244 15.09 2.29 -3.91
C CYS A 244 14.96 0.82 -4.34
N LEU A 245 15.59 0.45 -5.46
CA LEU A 245 15.59 -0.93 -5.94
C LEU A 245 16.27 -1.88 -4.95
N TRP A 246 17.39 -1.46 -4.34
CA TRP A 246 18.04 -2.24 -3.30
C TRP A 246 17.13 -2.47 -2.08
N VAL A 247 16.42 -1.44 -1.61
CA VAL A 247 15.49 -1.57 -0.48
C VAL A 247 14.39 -2.59 -0.78
N ILE A 248 13.78 -2.52 -1.97
CA ILE A 248 12.75 -3.49 -2.37
C ILE A 248 13.34 -4.90 -2.47
N SER A 249 14.54 -5.05 -3.07
CA SER A 249 15.21 -6.35 -3.22
C SER A 249 15.50 -6.99 -1.86
N PHE A 250 15.99 -6.23 -0.88
CA PHE A 250 16.20 -6.72 0.48
C PHE A 250 14.88 -7.10 1.16
N TYR A 251 13.82 -6.34 0.93
CA TYR A 251 12.50 -6.67 1.47
C TYR A 251 11.94 -7.95 0.87
N ILE A 252 12.06 -8.15 -0.44
CA ILE A 252 11.67 -9.38 -1.12
C ILE A 252 12.48 -10.55 -0.59
N ALA A 253 13.80 -10.42 -0.45
CA ALA A 253 14.68 -11.48 0.08
C ALA A 253 14.29 -11.86 1.52
N GLY A 254 14.03 -10.89 2.39
CA GLY A 254 13.56 -11.13 3.75
C GLY A 254 12.21 -11.86 3.79
N GLY A 255 11.26 -11.43 2.97
CA GLY A 255 9.97 -12.10 2.82
C GLY A 255 10.11 -13.53 2.28
N THR A 256 10.99 -13.72 1.31
CA THR A 256 11.27 -15.05 0.73
C THR A 256 11.74 -16.04 1.79
N ILE A 257 12.73 -15.66 2.60
CA ILE A 257 13.25 -16.51 3.68
C ILE A 257 12.14 -16.79 4.70
N MET A 258 11.40 -15.78 5.10
CA MET A 258 10.32 -15.92 6.08
C MET A 258 9.24 -16.90 5.62
N PHE A 259 8.75 -16.77 4.37
CA PHE A 259 7.68 -17.64 3.87
C PHE A 259 8.18 -19.03 3.50
N ALA A 260 9.41 -19.19 3.00
CA ALA A 260 10.01 -20.49 2.75
C ALA A 260 10.09 -21.32 4.02
N GLU A 261 10.56 -20.73 5.12
CA GLU A 261 10.67 -21.43 6.42
C GLU A 261 9.29 -21.72 7.05
N TRP A 262 8.33 -20.80 6.92
CA TRP A 262 7.05 -20.93 7.59
C TRP A 262 6.08 -21.88 6.91
N GLU A 263 6.01 -21.82 5.57
CA GLU A 263 5.08 -22.61 4.77
C GLU A 263 5.74 -23.85 4.18
N LYS A 264 7.05 -24.03 4.41
CA LYS A 264 7.86 -25.11 3.82
C LYS A 264 7.78 -25.12 2.30
N TRP A 265 7.71 -23.92 1.72
CA TRP A 265 7.72 -23.74 0.28
C TRP A 265 9.16 -23.75 -0.25
N GLU A 266 9.30 -24.05 -1.54
CA GLU A 266 10.55 -23.80 -2.23
C GLU A 266 10.83 -22.29 -2.31
N TYR A 267 12.10 -21.92 -2.34
CA TYR A 267 12.48 -20.50 -2.39
C TYR A 267 11.87 -19.77 -3.60
N TYR A 268 11.74 -20.44 -4.75
CA TYR A 268 11.10 -19.88 -5.94
C TYR A 268 9.63 -19.55 -5.73
N ASP A 269 8.88 -20.43 -5.09
CA ASP A 269 7.47 -20.21 -4.74
C ASP A 269 7.31 -19.04 -3.79
N SER A 270 8.24 -18.90 -2.84
CA SER A 270 8.24 -17.81 -1.86
C SER A 270 8.55 -16.46 -2.50
N VAL A 271 9.58 -16.37 -3.36
CA VAL A 271 9.88 -15.15 -4.14
C VAL A 271 8.68 -14.78 -5.01
N TYR A 272 8.14 -15.78 -5.73
CA TYR A 272 6.98 -15.61 -6.59
C TYR A 272 5.81 -15.01 -5.82
N PHE A 273 5.42 -15.59 -4.68
CA PHE A 273 4.34 -15.07 -3.84
C PHE A 273 4.58 -13.62 -3.42
N VAL A 274 5.78 -13.30 -2.91
CA VAL A 274 6.12 -11.94 -2.46
C VAL A 274 6.03 -10.94 -3.60
N VAL A 275 6.61 -11.26 -4.76
CA VAL A 275 6.61 -10.37 -5.92
C VAL A 275 5.20 -10.14 -6.47
N ILE A 276 4.41 -11.21 -6.70
CA ILE A 276 3.06 -11.06 -7.24
C ILE A 276 2.12 -10.33 -6.28
N SER A 277 2.37 -10.43 -4.97
CA SER A 277 1.60 -9.72 -3.95
C SER A 277 1.95 -8.23 -3.93
N LEU A 278 3.24 -7.87 -3.91
CA LEU A 278 3.70 -6.49 -3.92
C LEU A 278 3.37 -5.76 -5.23
N CYS A 279 3.43 -6.47 -6.36
CA CYS A 279 3.03 -5.94 -7.67
C CYS A 279 1.51 -5.92 -7.87
N LYS A 280 0.72 -6.38 -6.89
CA LYS A 280 -0.75 -6.46 -6.96
C LYS A 280 -1.27 -7.33 -8.12
N ILE A 281 -0.51 -8.36 -8.52
CA ILE A 281 -0.94 -9.35 -9.51
C ILE A 281 -1.90 -10.36 -8.86
N GLY A 282 -1.51 -10.95 -7.71
CA GLY A 282 -2.34 -11.71 -6.81
C GLY A 282 -3.05 -12.91 -7.42
N PHE A 283 -2.34 -13.83 -8.09
CA PHE A 283 -2.95 -15.03 -8.68
C PHE A 283 -3.68 -15.93 -7.66
N GLY A 284 -3.23 -15.94 -6.39
CA GLY A 284 -3.91 -16.65 -5.31
C GLY A 284 -3.70 -18.16 -5.27
N ASP A 285 -2.82 -18.67 -6.11
CA ASP A 285 -2.37 -20.06 -6.12
C ASP A 285 -1.49 -20.41 -4.92
N LYS A 286 -0.70 -19.44 -4.47
CA LYS A 286 0.11 -19.50 -3.26
C LYS A 286 -0.30 -18.36 -2.32
N VAL A 287 -0.92 -18.69 -1.20
CA VAL A 287 -1.27 -17.75 -0.13
C VAL A 287 -0.92 -18.39 1.21
N PRO A 288 -0.09 -17.76 2.06
CA PRO A 288 0.29 -18.34 3.34
C PRO A 288 -0.93 -18.64 4.20
N GLY A 289 -0.93 -19.81 4.86
CA GLY A 289 -2.01 -20.24 5.72
C GLY A 289 -3.32 -20.61 5.00
N ALA A 290 -3.36 -20.67 3.69
CA ALA A 290 -4.55 -21.06 2.91
C ALA A 290 -4.71 -22.57 2.74
N GLY A 291 -3.75 -23.36 3.19
CA GLY A 291 -3.75 -24.83 3.07
C GLY A 291 -4.84 -25.51 3.91
N ALA A 292 -4.96 -26.84 3.75
CA ALA A 292 -5.96 -27.68 4.43
C ALA A 292 -5.86 -27.64 5.97
N GLN A 293 -4.73 -27.19 6.53
CA GLN A 293 -4.48 -27.06 7.97
C GLN A 293 -4.66 -25.64 8.50
N ALA A 294 -5.39 -24.78 7.78
CA ALA A 294 -5.57 -23.36 8.13
C ALA A 294 -6.26 -23.14 9.50
N SER A 295 -6.93 -24.14 10.05
CA SER A 295 -7.63 -24.06 11.35
C SER A 295 -6.71 -24.15 12.57
N GLU A 296 -5.46 -24.55 12.42
CA GLU A 296 -4.52 -24.61 13.54
C GLU A 296 -4.12 -23.19 13.99
N MET A 297 -4.02 -22.98 15.31
CA MET A 297 -3.72 -21.68 15.92
C MET A 297 -2.39 -21.08 15.40
N GLY A 298 -1.41 -21.90 15.07
CA GLY A 298 -0.14 -21.48 14.46
C GLY A 298 -0.32 -20.86 13.08
N ASN A 299 -1.24 -21.36 12.26
CA ASN A 299 -1.48 -20.86 10.91
C ASN A 299 -2.28 -19.54 10.91
N GLN A 300 -3.14 -19.32 11.91
CA GLN A 300 -3.85 -18.03 12.05
C GLN A 300 -2.90 -16.88 12.34
N SER A 301 -1.86 -17.09 13.17
CA SER A 301 -0.84 -16.08 13.44
C SER A 301 -0.04 -15.73 12.17
N LYS A 302 0.26 -16.70 11.32
CA LYS A 302 0.95 -16.49 10.04
C LYS A 302 0.15 -15.59 9.11
N LEU A 303 -1.17 -15.76 9.04
CA LEU A 303 -2.05 -14.89 8.24
C LEU A 303 -2.03 -13.44 8.70
N VAL A 304 -2.03 -13.21 10.02
CA VAL A 304 -1.94 -11.84 10.57
C VAL A 304 -0.59 -11.20 10.24
N ILE A 305 0.50 -11.94 10.38
CA ILE A 305 1.83 -11.45 10.04
C ILE A 305 1.94 -11.18 8.54
N ASN A 306 1.39 -12.06 7.70
CA ASN A 306 1.29 -11.83 6.26
C ASN A 306 0.52 -10.55 5.93
N PHE A 307 -0.61 -10.28 6.61
CA PHE A 307 -1.34 -9.04 6.47
C PHE A 307 -0.45 -7.81 6.74
N VAL A 308 0.27 -7.80 7.85
CA VAL A 308 1.16 -6.70 8.23
C VAL A 308 2.31 -6.58 7.23
N PHE A 309 2.93 -7.70 6.84
CA PHE A 309 4.01 -7.74 5.85
C PHE A 309 3.57 -7.12 4.53
N ILE A 310 2.47 -7.55 3.96
CA ILE A 310 1.99 -7.03 2.68
C ILE A 310 1.65 -5.53 2.80
N LEU A 311 0.94 -5.12 3.86
CA LEU A 311 0.55 -3.73 4.06
C LEU A 311 1.77 -2.79 4.17
N PHE A 312 2.81 -3.22 4.89
CA PHE A 312 4.06 -2.47 5.00
C PHE A 312 4.85 -2.49 3.68
N GLY A 313 4.95 -3.63 3.01
CA GLY A 313 5.64 -3.76 1.73
C GLY A 313 5.04 -2.86 0.64
N MET A 314 3.72 -2.73 0.62
CA MET A 314 3.06 -1.76 -0.26
C MET A 314 3.42 -0.31 0.08
N GLY A 315 3.67 0.00 1.34
CA GLY A 315 4.21 1.30 1.76
C GLY A 315 5.61 1.55 1.20
N LEU A 316 6.48 0.53 1.18
CA LEU A 316 7.81 0.61 0.56
C LEU A 316 7.72 0.82 -0.97
N VAL A 317 6.81 0.12 -1.64
CA VAL A 317 6.56 0.34 -3.08
C VAL A 317 6.10 1.79 -3.33
N ALA A 318 5.21 2.32 -2.49
CA ALA A 318 4.78 3.72 -2.57
C ALA A 318 5.92 4.71 -2.36
N MET A 319 6.84 4.41 -1.43
CA MET A 319 8.06 5.19 -1.20
C MET A 319 8.93 5.23 -2.46
N CYS A 320 9.21 4.07 -3.04
CA CYS A 320 10.04 3.97 -4.24
C CYS A 320 9.41 4.72 -5.42
N TYR A 321 8.11 4.55 -5.65
CA TYR A 321 7.38 5.30 -6.68
C TYR A 321 7.52 6.82 -6.49
N LYS A 322 7.38 7.31 -5.25
CA LYS A 322 7.53 8.73 -4.95
C LYS A 322 8.95 9.24 -5.21
N LEU A 323 9.97 8.51 -4.76
CA LEU A 323 11.37 8.90 -4.94
C LEU A 323 11.78 8.88 -6.42
N MET A 324 11.40 7.85 -7.16
CA MET A 324 11.60 7.76 -8.61
C MET A 324 10.92 8.92 -9.35
N ARG A 325 9.68 9.23 -8.98
CA ARG A 325 8.95 10.37 -9.56
C ARG A 325 9.66 11.70 -9.30
N GLU A 326 10.20 11.91 -8.11
CA GLU A 326 10.97 13.12 -7.77
C GLU A 326 12.24 13.22 -8.61
N GLU A 327 13.00 12.12 -8.80
CA GLU A 327 14.19 12.07 -9.64
C GLU A 327 13.87 12.38 -11.11
N VAL A 328 12.82 11.75 -11.65
CA VAL A 328 12.37 12.01 -13.03
C VAL A 328 11.94 13.46 -13.22
N GLN A 329 11.23 14.05 -12.26
CA GLN A 329 10.82 15.45 -12.33
C GLN A 329 11.99 16.42 -12.32
N GLU A 330 13.05 16.14 -11.54
CA GLU A 330 14.26 16.96 -11.53
C GLU A 330 15.02 16.86 -12.86
N LYS A 331 15.23 15.65 -13.38
CA LYS A 331 15.84 15.46 -14.70
C LYS A 331 15.06 16.12 -15.82
N TYR A 332 13.74 16.04 -15.79
CA TYR A 332 12.88 16.74 -16.75
C TYR A 332 13.05 18.27 -16.68
N ARG A 333 13.20 18.80 -15.44
CA ARG A 333 13.43 20.25 -15.27
C ARG A 333 14.79 20.67 -15.81
N GLU A 334 15.85 19.90 -15.55
CA GLU A 334 17.19 20.13 -16.11
C GLU A 334 17.15 20.15 -17.64
N ILE A 335 16.56 19.13 -18.27
CA ILE A 335 16.43 19.06 -19.74
C ILE A 335 15.65 20.26 -20.28
N LYS A 336 14.59 20.68 -19.61
CA LYS A 336 13.79 21.85 -20.02
C LYS A 336 14.58 23.16 -19.92
N GLU A 337 15.40 23.33 -18.90
CA GLU A 337 16.27 24.51 -18.72
C GLU A 337 17.38 24.51 -19.79
N ASP A 338 18.04 23.38 -20.04
CA ASP A 338 19.05 23.23 -21.09
C ASP A 338 18.46 23.48 -22.49
N THR A 339 17.26 22.98 -22.74
CA THR A 339 16.56 23.24 -24.03
C THR A 339 16.24 24.72 -24.21
N LYS A 340 15.83 25.41 -23.13
CA LYS A 340 15.59 26.86 -23.18
C LYS A 340 16.87 27.64 -23.52
N LEU A 341 17.96 27.31 -22.82
CA LEU A 341 19.26 27.93 -23.06
C LEU A 341 19.75 27.71 -24.52
N CYS A 342 19.55 26.49 -25.02
CA CYS A 342 19.88 26.16 -26.41
C CYS A 342 19.05 26.98 -27.43
N ILE A 343 17.74 27.11 -27.18
CA ILE A 343 16.84 27.92 -28.04
C ILE A 343 17.22 29.39 -27.97
N GLU A 344 17.55 29.94 -26.81
CA GLU A 344 17.99 31.32 -26.62
C GLU A 344 19.35 31.58 -27.34
N ASP A 345 20.28 30.66 -27.27
CA ASP A 345 21.60 30.76 -27.96
C ASP A 345 21.43 30.72 -29.50
N ILE A 346 20.55 29.82 -29.99
CA ILE A 346 20.19 29.75 -31.40
C ILE A 346 19.50 31.06 -31.86
N SER A 347 18.55 31.57 -31.06
CA SER A 347 17.86 32.84 -31.35
C SER A 347 18.83 34.04 -31.40
N GLN A 348 19.78 34.12 -30.46
CA GLN A 348 20.77 35.16 -30.44
C GLN A 348 21.74 35.08 -31.65
N LYS A 349 22.16 33.85 -32.02
CA LYS A 349 22.98 33.65 -33.21
C LYS A 349 22.25 34.03 -34.50
N PHE A 350 20.95 33.66 -34.56
CA PHE A 350 20.10 34.05 -35.71
C PHE A 350 19.94 35.55 -35.81
N THR A 351 19.68 36.23 -34.68
CA THR A 351 19.57 37.70 -34.64
C THR A 351 20.88 38.41 -35.02
N LYS A 352 22.05 37.85 -34.62
CA LYS A 352 23.35 38.38 -35.05
C LYS A 352 23.61 38.17 -36.53
N CYS A 353 23.21 37.02 -37.09
CA CYS A 353 23.41 36.74 -38.53
C CYS A 353 22.49 37.60 -39.42
N PHE A 354 21.23 37.83 -39.01
CA PHE A 354 20.29 38.65 -39.80
C PHE A 354 20.30 40.14 -39.45
N GLY A 355 20.63 40.49 -38.19
CA GLY A 355 20.78 41.90 -37.78
C GLY A 355 22.05 42.59 -38.30
N GLY A 356 23.04 41.84 -38.78
CA GLY A 356 24.23 42.36 -39.48
C GLY A 356 23.92 42.80 -40.92
N ALA A 357 23.00 42.13 -41.59
CA ALA A 357 22.63 42.48 -42.99
C ALA A 357 21.91 43.80 -43.10
N SER A 358 21.06 44.16 -42.11
CA SER A 358 20.35 45.44 -42.12
C SER A 358 21.20 46.67 -41.84
N ARG A 359 22.45 46.48 -41.40
CA ARG A 359 23.35 47.61 -41.14
C ARG A 359 24.29 47.90 -42.31
N GLU A 360 24.51 46.96 -43.20
CA GLU A 360 25.25 47.19 -44.45
C GLU A 360 24.38 47.89 -45.48
N ASP A 361 23.11 47.60 -45.56
CA ASP A 361 22.15 48.27 -46.47
C ASP A 361 21.89 49.76 -46.11
N GLU A 362 21.95 50.13 -44.82
CA GLU A 362 21.84 51.54 -44.38
C GLU A 362 23.10 52.38 -44.66
N LEU A 363 24.26 51.77 -44.90
CA LEU A 363 25.49 52.47 -45.23
C LEU A 363 25.66 52.68 -46.73
N GLU A 364 25.07 51.85 -47.59
CA GLU A 364 25.09 52.05 -49.05
C GLU A 364 24.11 53.17 -49.51
N GLU A 365 22.99 53.37 -48.80
CA GLU A 365 22.03 54.45 -49.10
C GLU A 365 22.52 55.84 -48.70
N LYS A 366 23.63 55.98 -48.00
CA LYS A 366 24.21 57.27 -47.54
C LYS A 366 25.35 57.81 -48.44
N TYR A 367 25.72 57.06 -49.50
CA TYR A 367 26.79 57.42 -50.42
C TYR A 367 26.41 57.45 -51.91
N PHE A 368 25.08 57.51 -52.19
CA PHE A 368 24.59 57.84 -53.54
C PHE A 368 23.80 59.14 -53.58
#